data_1b3239a5a504ad75c348a7c3327774b3
#
_entry.id   1b3239a5a504ad75c348a7c3327774b3
#
_cell.length_a   1.000
_cell.length_b   1.000
_cell.length_c   1.000
_cell.angle_alpha   90.00
_cell.angle_beta   90.00
_cell.angle_gamma   90.00
#
_symmetry.space_group_name_H-M   'P 1'
#
loop_
_entity.id
_entity.type
_entity.pdbx_description
1 polymer ?
#
loop_
_entity_poly.entity_id
_entity_poly.type
_entity_poly.pdbx_seq_one_letter_code
_entity_poly.pdbx_strand_id
1 'polypeptide(L)'
;PDGGKTWKKMGLDKTVCIHRIVIDPSNSNTIYAAAIGNPYAEHNERGVFKSSDGGETWNKILYVNDTTGCADLVMDPSNPNKLIAAMWQFRRTPWNLTSGGAGSGLYMTVDGGKNWQKLSKEDGLPDGQLGRIGIAFARSMPSRVYAKVEATKNGLYKSDDGGFKWTLVNSNPDQITDRP
;
A
#
# COMPACT_ATOMS: atom_id res chain seq x y z
N PRO A 1 -19.36 9.67 14.70
CA PRO A 1 -19.95 10.99 15.02
C PRO A 1 -19.88 11.34 16.51
N ASP A 2 -19.66 10.34 17.38
CA ASP A 2 -19.64 10.49 18.83
C ASP A 2 -18.23 10.49 19.45
N GLY A 3 -17.19 10.70 18.65
CA GLY A 3 -15.80 10.69 19.10
C GLY A 3 -15.26 9.31 19.48
N GLY A 4 -15.83 8.25 18.90
CA GLY A 4 -15.39 6.86 19.14
C GLY A 4 -15.99 6.20 20.38
N LYS A 5 -17.05 6.76 20.95
CA LYS A 5 -17.78 6.14 22.09
C LYS A 5 -18.56 4.90 21.65
N THR A 6 -19.05 4.89 20.41
CA THR A 6 -19.71 3.73 19.82
C THR A 6 -19.06 3.37 18.49
N TRP A 7 -19.11 2.08 18.14
CA TRP A 7 -18.53 1.54 16.92
C TRP A 7 -19.55 0.68 16.18
N LYS A 8 -19.68 0.91 14.88
CA LYS A 8 -20.48 0.09 13.97
C LYS A 8 -19.54 -0.57 12.96
N LYS A 9 -19.70 -1.86 12.72
CA LYS A 9 -19.01 -2.57 11.67
C LYS A 9 -19.53 -2.13 10.30
N MET A 10 -18.60 -1.76 9.39
CA MET A 10 -18.90 -1.18 8.09
C MET A 10 -18.38 -2.09 6.96
N GLY A 11 -18.77 -3.35 6.94
CA GLY A 11 -18.41 -4.31 5.90
C GLY A 11 -16.98 -4.85 5.97
N LEU A 12 -16.46 -5.31 4.84
CA LEU A 12 -15.15 -5.99 4.68
C LEU A 12 -14.97 -7.21 5.61
N ASP A 13 -16.06 -7.96 5.83
CA ASP A 13 -16.14 -9.05 6.81
C ASP A 13 -15.18 -10.19 6.54
N LYS A 14 -14.77 -10.36 5.29
CA LYS A 14 -13.91 -11.45 4.84
C LYS A 14 -12.43 -11.08 4.76
N THR A 15 -12.06 -9.80 4.94
CA THR A 15 -10.68 -9.34 4.72
C THR A 15 -9.71 -9.67 5.86
N VAL A 16 -10.11 -10.24 6.95
CA VAL A 16 -9.30 -10.63 8.12
C VAL A 16 -8.43 -9.49 8.68
N CYS A 17 -7.50 -8.93 7.88
CA CYS A 17 -6.59 -7.86 8.29
C CYS A 17 -6.62 -6.67 7.32
N ILE A 18 -6.84 -5.47 7.88
CA ILE A 18 -6.73 -4.18 7.19
C ILE A 18 -5.58 -3.40 7.83
N HIS A 19 -4.59 -3.01 7.04
CA HIS A 19 -3.39 -2.32 7.53
C HIS A 19 -3.50 -0.81 7.49
N ARG A 20 -4.25 -0.27 6.52
CA ARG A 20 -4.38 1.18 6.36
C ARG A 20 -5.79 1.53 5.92
N ILE A 21 -6.30 2.63 6.45
CA ILE A 21 -7.50 3.29 5.97
C ILE A 21 -7.09 4.72 5.58
N VAL A 22 -7.50 5.15 4.39
CA VAL A 22 -7.28 6.48 3.86
C VAL A 22 -8.62 7.08 3.49
N ILE A 23 -8.89 8.27 3.99
CA ILE A 23 -10.15 9.02 3.73
C ILE A 23 -9.79 10.21 2.85
N ASP A 24 -10.57 10.43 1.80
CA ASP A 24 -10.47 11.62 0.97
C ASP A 24 -10.78 12.87 1.81
N PRO A 25 -9.83 13.81 1.95
CA PRO A 25 -10.03 15.00 2.79
C PRO A 25 -11.10 15.96 2.23
N SER A 26 -11.43 15.85 0.94
CA SER A 26 -12.46 16.66 0.27
C SER A 26 -13.84 16.01 0.29
N ASN A 27 -13.92 14.68 0.52
CA ASN A 27 -15.16 13.92 0.55
C ASN A 27 -15.05 12.72 1.50
N SER A 28 -15.48 12.87 2.73
CA SER A 28 -15.42 11.83 3.77
C SER A 28 -16.21 10.54 3.45
N ASN A 29 -17.10 10.56 2.47
CA ASN A 29 -17.77 9.35 1.97
C ASN A 29 -16.85 8.49 1.08
N THR A 30 -15.76 9.07 0.57
CA THR A 30 -14.76 8.33 -0.22
C THR A 30 -13.66 7.80 0.72
N ILE A 31 -13.62 6.48 0.86
CA ILE A 31 -12.72 5.79 1.80
C ILE A 31 -11.99 4.68 1.03
N TYR A 32 -10.71 4.52 1.30
CA TYR A 32 -9.89 3.44 0.76
C TYR A 32 -9.37 2.58 1.90
N ALA A 33 -9.43 1.25 1.75
CA ALA A 33 -8.93 0.29 2.71
C ALA A 33 -7.86 -0.61 2.08
N ALA A 34 -6.67 -0.63 2.68
CA ALA A 34 -5.57 -1.51 2.31
C ALA A 34 -5.71 -2.83 3.07
N ALA A 35 -6.15 -3.87 2.38
CA ALA A 35 -6.38 -5.20 2.94
C ALA A 35 -5.19 -6.13 2.64
N ILE A 36 -4.52 -6.56 3.70
CA ILE A 36 -3.47 -7.57 3.59
C ILE A 36 -4.09 -8.98 3.46
N GLY A 37 -5.32 -9.15 3.93
CA GLY A 37 -6.04 -10.42 3.92
C GLY A 37 -5.60 -11.40 5.00
N ASN A 38 -5.84 -12.69 4.78
CA ASN A 38 -5.44 -13.74 5.71
C ASN A 38 -3.93 -14.04 5.57
N PRO A 39 -3.10 -13.81 6.60
CA PRO A 39 -1.66 -14.10 6.53
C PRO A 39 -1.32 -15.59 6.47
N TYR A 40 -2.23 -16.47 6.90
CA TYR A 40 -1.99 -17.90 7.06
C TYR A 40 -2.52 -18.76 5.91
N ALA A 41 -3.29 -18.17 5.00
CA ALA A 41 -3.87 -18.89 3.86
C ALA A 41 -3.91 -18.01 2.62
N GLU A 42 -4.02 -18.60 1.44
CA GLU A 42 -4.41 -17.92 0.23
C GLU A 42 -5.83 -17.43 0.37
N HIS A 43 -6.09 -16.22 -0.09
CA HIS A 43 -7.37 -15.57 0.13
C HIS A 43 -7.60 -14.45 -0.87
N ASN A 44 -8.75 -14.45 -1.50
CA ASN A 44 -9.06 -13.46 -2.54
C ASN A 44 -9.51 -12.09 -1.99
N GLU A 45 -9.78 -11.97 -0.69
CA GLU A 45 -10.14 -10.70 -0.05
C GLU A 45 -8.89 -9.91 0.38
N ARG A 46 -8.02 -9.63 -0.60
CA ARG A 46 -6.77 -8.89 -0.50
C ARG A 46 -6.76 -7.74 -1.50
N GLY A 47 -5.91 -6.73 -1.26
CA GLY A 47 -5.70 -5.63 -2.16
C GLY A 47 -6.24 -4.31 -1.64
N VAL A 48 -6.69 -3.43 -2.54
CA VAL A 48 -7.28 -2.14 -2.17
C VAL A 48 -8.77 -2.15 -2.45
N PHE A 49 -9.53 -1.75 -1.45
CA PHE A 49 -10.98 -1.57 -1.54
C PHE A 49 -11.32 -0.08 -1.46
N LYS A 50 -12.36 0.33 -2.18
CA LYS A 50 -12.90 1.69 -2.17
C LYS A 50 -14.37 1.66 -1.79
N SER A 51 -14.74 2.55 -0.90
CA SER A 51 -16.13 2.95 -0.65
C SER A 51 -16.35 4.36 -1.18
N SER A 52 -17.57 4.66 -1.63
CA SER A 52 -18.01 5.99 -2.04
C SER A 52 -19.24 6.46 -1.25
N ASP A 53 -19.64 5.72 -0.23
CA ASP A 53 -20.86 5.90 0.57
C ASP A 53 -20.58 5.87 2.09
N GLY A 54 -19.36 6.22 2.50
CA GLY A 54 -18.98 6.26 3.92
C GLY A 54 -18.73 4.88 4.53
N GLY A 55 -18.48 3.86 3.70
CA GLY A 55 -18.16 2.49 4.14
C GLY A 55 -19.35 1.52 4.13
N GLU A 56 -20.54 1.93 3.66
CA GLU A 56 -21.70 1.04 3.56
C GLU A 56 -21.47 -0.05 2.49
N THR A 57 -20.90 0.31 1.33
CA THR A 57 -20.51 -0.65 0.29
C THR A 57 -19.03 -0.52 -0.10
N TRP A 58 -18.43 -1.62 -0.54
CA TRP A 58 -17.01 -1.69 -0.88
C TRP A 58 -16.77 -2.37 -2.23
N ASN A 59 -15.98 -1.72 -3.08
CA ASN A 59 -15.53 -2.25 -4.36
C ASN A 59 -14.04 -2.54 -4.31
N LYS A 60 -13.61 -3.73 -4.73
CA LYS A 60 -12.20 -4.07 -4.85
C LYS A 60 -11.63 -3.41 -6.11
N ILE A 61 -10.74 -2.44 -5.95
CA ILE A 61 -10.20 -1.60 -7.04
C ILE A 61 -8.76 -1.96 -7.42
N LEU A 62 -8.03 -2.70 -6.58
CA LEU A 62 -6.74 -3.28 -6.90
C LEU A 62 -6.67 -4.69 -6.32
N TYR A 63 -6.45 -5.66 -7.20
CA TYR A 63 -6.22 -7.06 -6.84
C TYR A 63 -5.11 -7.63 -7.72
N VAL A 64 -4.17 -8.33 -7.15
CA VAL A 64 -3.05 -8.94 -7.86
C VAL A 64 -3.22 -10.46 -7.94
N ASN A 65 -3.30 -11.12 -6.79
CA ASN A 65 -3.55 -12.57 -6.65
C ASN A 65 -3.87 -12.92 -5.18
N ASP A 66 -4.19 -14.18 -4.92
CA ASP A 66 -4.62 -14.68 -3.60
C ASP A 66 -3.51 -14.67 -2.53
N THR A 67 -2.26 -14.42 -2.92
CA THR A 67 -1.11 -14.37 -1.99
C THR A 67 -0.61 -12.95 -1.73
N THR A 68 -1.08 -11.95 -2.50
CA THR A 68 -0.60 -10.56 -2.45
C THR A 68 -1.64 -9.64 -1.88
N GLY A 69 -1.36 -9.02 -0.74
CA GLY A 69 -2.22 -8.01 -0.10
C GLY A 69 -1.61 -6.61 -0.15
N CYS A 70 -2.37 -5.61 0.25
CA CYS A 70 -1.90 -4.24 0.38
C CYS A 70 -1.38 -4.00 1.80
N ALA A 71 -0.06 -3.79 1.92
CA ALA A 71 0.62 -3.58 3.20
C ALA A 71 0.63 -2.11 3.63
N ASP A 72 0.64 -1.19 2.68
CA ASP A 72 0.53 0.25 2.94
C ASP A 72 -0.17 0.96 1.78
N LEU A 73 -0.82 2.08 2.07
CA LEU A 73 -1.55 2.89 1.09
C LEU A 73 -1.46 4.35 1.49
N VAL A 74 -1.04 5.18 0.57
CA VAL A 74 -0.98 6.63 0.79
C VAL A 74 -1.68 7.37 -0.33
N MET A 75 -2.29 8.51 0.04
CA MET A 75 -2.94 9.44 -0.88
C MET A 75 -2.09 10.70 -0.98
N ASP A 76 -1.96 11.24 -2.18
CA ASP A 76 -1.32 12.54 -2.39
C ASP A 76 -2.13 13.63 -1.68
N PRO A 77 -1.53 14.38 -0.74
CA PRO A 77 -2.25 15.38 0.02
C PRO A 77 -2.77 16.55 -0.82
N SER A 78 -2.26 16.73 -2.05
CA SER A 78 -2.69 17.77 -3.00
C SER A 78 -3.66 17.25 -4.08
N ASN A 79 -3.77 15.92 -4.25
CA ASN A 79 -4.62 15.30 -5.27
C ASN A 79 -5.22 13.98 -4.78
N PRO A 80 -6.47 13.97 -4.28
CA PRO A 80 -7.12 12.76 -3.77
C PRO A 80 -7.30 11.63 -4.81
N ASN A 81 -7.21 11.94 -6.10
CA ASN A 81 -7.26 10.92 -7.15
C ASN A 81 -5.94 10.15 -7.30
N LYS A 82 -4.86 10.66 -6.70
CA LYS A 82 -3.55 10.01 -6.77
C LYS A 82 -3.27 9.24 -5.49
N LEU A 83 -3.07 7.91 -5.65
CA LEU A 83 -2.70 7.02 -4.55
C LEU A 83 -1.51 6.15 -4.96
N ILE A 84 -0.72 5.76 -3.96
CA ILE A 84 0.33 4.76 -4.11
C ILE A 84 0.05 3.63 -3.12
N ALA A 85 -0.02 2.40 -3.62
CA ALA A 85 -0.24 1.18 -2.86
C ALA A 85 1.03 0.34 -2.83
N ALA A 86 1.46 -0.07 -1.64
CA ALA A 86 2.52 -1.06 -1.45
C ALA A 86 1.90 -2.45 -1.38
N MET A 87 1.99 -3.18 -2.46
CA MET A 87 1.51 -4.56 -2.52
C MET A 87 2.61 -5.50 -2.02
N TRP A 88 2.24 -6.46 -1.18
CA TRP A 88 3.14 -7.40 -0.55
C TRP A 88 2.62 -8.82 -0.67
N GLN A 89 3.37 -9.64 -1.40
CA GLN A 89 3.17 -11.08 -1.45
C GLN A 89 3.84 -11.72 -0.25
N PHE A 90 3.06 -12.39 0.60
CA PHE A 90 3.60 -12.99 1.81
C PHE A 90 2.74 -14.16 2.29
N ARG A 91 3.37 -15.04 3.05
CA ARG A 91 2.70 -16.13 3.75
C ARG A 91 3.37 -16.42 5.08
N ARG A 92 2.58 -16.60 6.13
CA ARG A 92 3.06 -17.04 7.42
C ARG A 92 2.62 -18.48 7.69
N THR A 93 3.57 -19.30 8.08
CA THR A 93 3.34 -20.63 8.66
C THR A 93 3.85 -20.64 10.11
N PRO A 94 3.55 -21.67 10.95
CA PRO A 94 4.07 -21.72 12.31
C PRO A 94 5.60 -21.63 12.41
N TRP A 95 6.31 -22.10 11.39
CA TRP A 95 7.77 -22.20 11.36
C TRP A 95 8.46 -21.27 10.37
N ASN A 96 7.71 -20.58 9.51
CA ASN A 96 8.32 -19.73 8.48
C ASN A 96 7.46 -18.51 8.14
N LEU A 97 8.12 -17.47 7.67
CA LEU A 97 7.51 -16.32 7.00
C LEU A 97 8.16 -16.14 5.63
N THR A 98 7.39 -16.35 4.57
CA THR A 98 7.80 -15.98 3.22
C THR A 98 7.44 -14.51 2.99
N SER A 99 8.43 -13.70 2.62
CA SER A 99 8.27 -12.28 2.28
C SER A 99 8.76 -12.04 0.86
N GLY A 100 7.96 -11.37 0.07
CA GLY A 100 8.28 -11.03 -1.31
C GLY A 100 7.77 -12.02 -2.35
N GLY A 101 7.71 -11.54 -3.58
CA GLY A 101 7.27 -12.29 -4.74
C GLY A 101 6.90 -11.39 -5.92
N ALA A 102 6.51 -12.01 -7.03
CA ALA A 102 6.16 -11.30 -8.28
C ALA A 102 5.00 -10.30 -8.12
N GLY A 103 4.12 -10.53 -7.15
CA GLY A 103 3.01 -9.63 -6.82
C GLY A 103 3.42 -8.41 -6.02
N SER A 104 4.55 -8.45 -5.31
CA SER A 104 5.03 -7.33 -4.50
C SER A 104 5.49 -6.16 -5.37
N GLY A 105 5.38 -4.95 -4.83
CA GLY A 105 5.84 -3.72 -5.46
C GLY A 105 4.96 -2.53 -5.17
N LEU A 106 5.33 -1.39 -5.76
CA LEU A 106 4.52 -0.18 -5.73
C LEU A 106 3.57 -0.16 -6.93
N TYR A 107 2.33 0.18 -6.65
CA TYR A 107 1.28 0.38 -7.66
C TYR A 107 0.72 1.79 -7.49
N MET A 108 0.61 2.53 -8.56
CA MET A 108 0.15 3.91 -8.55
C MET A 108 -1.11 4.08 -9.41
N THR A 109 -2.02 4.89 -8.91
CA THR A 109 -3.16 5.41 -9.67
C THR A 109 -3.16 6.93 -9.65
N VAL A 110 -3.71 7.56 -10.69
CA VAL A 110 -3.93 9.01 -10.76
C VAL A 110 -5.39 9.37 -11.07
N ASP A 111 -6.26 8.35 -11.08
CA ASP A 111 -7.68 8.46 -11.45
C ASP A 111 -8.65 7.93 -10.39
N GLY A 112 -8.20 7.92 -9.12
CA GLY A 112 -9.00 7.47 -7.98
C GLY A 112 -9.22 5.97 -7.93
N GLY A 113 -8.26 5.20 -8.49
CA GLY A 113 -8.25 3.75 -8.45
C GLY A 113 -8.97 3.05 -9.61
N LYS A 114 -9.31 3.77 -10.69
CA LYS A 114 -9.90 3.15 -11.88
C LYS A 114 -8.86 2.35 -12.66
N ASN A 115 -7.63 2.88 -12.75
CA ASN A 115 -6.50 2.23 -13.38
C ASN A 115 -5.28 2.27 -12.43
N TRP A 116 -4.50 1.19 -12.44
CA TRP A 116 -3.30 1.05 -11.63
C TRP A 116 -2.11 0.64 -12.50
N GLN A 117 -0.99 1.32 -12.32
CA GLN A 117 0.28 1.01 -12.95
C GLN A 117 1.23 0.43 -11.89
N LYS A 118 1.83 -0.73 -12.15
CA LYS A 118 2.93 -1.24 -11.34
C LYS A 118 4.21 -0.50 -11.71
N LEU A 119 4.89 0.03 -10.72
CA LEU A 119 6.20 0.67 -10.88
C LEU A 119 7.30 -0.40 -10.88
N SER A 120 8.36 -0.16 -11.63
CA SER A 120 9.42 -1.11 -11.92
C SER A 120 10.82 -0.51 -11.73
N LYS A 121 11.85 -1.24 -12.15
CA LYS A 121 13.23 -0.75 -12.19
C LYS A 121 13.44 0.42 -13.15
N GLU A 122 12.66 0.48 -14.23
CA GLU A 122 12.68 1.62 -15.16
C GLU A 122 12.22 2.91 -14.49
N ASP A 123 11.49 2.80 -13.36
CA ASP A 123 11.07 3.92 -12.52
C ASP A 123 12.06 4.21 -11.38
N GLY A 124 13.20 3.50 -11.32
CA GLY A 124 14.27 3.68 -10.34
C GLY A 124 14.12 2.85 -9.06
N LEU A 125 13.16 1.92 -9.01
CA LEU A 125 13.03 0.94 -7.92
C LEU A 125 14.07 -0.19 -8.08
N PRO A 126 14.36 -0.96 -7.01
CA PRO A 126 15.32 -2.06 -7.12
C PRO A 126 14.80 -3.15 -8.07
N ASP A 127 15.73 -3.78 -8.77
CA ASP A 127 15.45 -4.96 -9.58
C ASP A 127 15.24 -6.20 -8.71
N GLY A 128 14.53 -7.18 -9.26
CA GLY A 128 14.29 -8.46 -8.60
C GLY A 128 13.08 -8.50 -7.70
N GLN A 129 13.10 -9.43 -6.76
CA GLN A 129 11.98 -9.68 -5.86
C GLN A 129 11.92 -8.62 -4.76
N LEU A 130 10.77 -7.97 -4.62
CA LEU A 130 10.51 -7.02 -3.55
C LEU A 130 9.70 -7.69 -2.44
N GLY A 131 9.99 -7.30 -1.20
CA GLY A 131 9.25 -7.68 -0.01
C GLY A 131 8.25 -6.59 0.41
N ARG A 132 8.19 -6.32 1.71
CA ARG A 132 7.33 -5.29 2.27
C ARG A 132 7.87 -3.90 1.95
N ILE A 133 6.97 -2.96 1.68
CA ILE A 133 7.31 -1.57 1.41
C ILE A 133 6.44 -0.68 2.30
N GLY A 134 7.07 0.31 2.95
CA GLY A 134 6.38 1.40 3.64
C GLY A 134 6.55 2.70 2.86
N ILE A 135 5.49 3.53 2.78
CA ILE A 135 5.44 4.72 1.94
C ILE A 135 5.01 5.93 2.77
N ALA A 136 5.59 7.10 2.46
CA ALA A 136 5.13 8.36 3.05
C ALA A 136 5.28 9.54 2.08
N PHE A 137 4.22 10.33 1.94
CA PHE A 137 4.28 11.66 1.32
C PHE A 137 4.82 12.70 2.31
N ALA A 138 5.70 13.59 1.85
CA ALA A 138 6.05 14.77 2.59
C ALA A 138 4.91 15.80 2.49
N ARG A 139 4.13 15.99 3.57
CA ARG A 139 2.95 16.86 3.55
C ARG A 139 3.26 18.31 3.15
N SER A 140 4.43 18.82 3.52
CA SER A 140 4.89 20.17 3.17
C SER A 140 5.37 20.29 1.71
N MET A 141 5.63 19.16 1.04
CA MET A 141 6.08 19.09 -0.34
C MET A 141 5.49 17.84 -1.01
N PRO A 142 4.26 17.88 -1.51
CA PRO A 142 3.56 16.70 -2.05
C PRO A 142 4.25 16.02 -3.25
N SER A 143 5.13 16.72 -3.96
CA SER A 143 6.00 16.10 -4.98
C SER A 143 7.03 15.13 -4.38
N ARG A 144 7.30 15.23 -3.07
CA ARG A 144 8.27 14.37 -2.40
C ARG A 144 7.62 13.19 -1.70
N VAL A 145 8.07 12.00 -2.08
CA VAL A 145 7.62 10.73 -1.50
C VAL A 145 8.84 9.91 -1.08
N TYR A 146 8.73 9.22 0.03
CA TYR A 146 9.73 8.24 0.48
C TYR A 146 9.14 6.84 0.48
N ALA A 147 9.96 5.85 0.10
CA ALA A 147 9.65 4.44 0.20
C ALA A 147 10.80 3.69 0.85
N LYS A 148 10.54 3.02 1.97
CA LYS A 148 11.46 2.03 2.54
C LYS A 148 11.11 0.68 1.91
N VAL A 149 12.06 0.08 1.20
CA VAL A 149 11.85 -1.11 0.37
C VAL A 149 12.64 -2.28 0.92
N GLU A 150 11.95 -3.37 1.27
CA GLU A 150 12.56 -4.68 1.49
C GLU A 150 12.86 -5.33 0.14
N ALA A 151 14.14 -5.67 -0.09
CA ALA A 151 14.66 -6.28 -1.31
C ALA A 151 15.90 -7.12 -0.97
N THR A 152 16.55 -7.72 -1.95
CA THR A 152 17.86 -8.39 -1.75
C THR A 152 18.88 -7.44 -1.08
N LYS A 153 18.83 -6.16 -1.41
CA LYS A 153 19.50 -5.07 -0.71
C LYS A 153 18.44 -4.04 -0.33
N ASN A 154 18.15 -3.96 0.95
CA ASN A 154 17.17 -3.01 1.49
C ASN A 154 17.58 -1.57 1.21
N GLY A 155 16.61 -0.70 1.00
CA GLY A 155 16.91 0.70 0.72
C GLY A 155 15.78 1.65 1.07
N LEU A 156 16.17 2.89 1.37
CA LEU A 156 15.29 4.03 1.40
C LEU A 156 15.38 4.74 0.05
N TYR A 157 14.26 4.85 -0.61
CA TYR A 157 14.12 5.52 -1.91
C TYR A 157 13.37 6.82 -1.73
N LYS A 158 13.67 7.78 -2.59
CA LYS A 158 13.02 9.09 -2.65
C LYS A 158 12.55 9.35 -4.07
N SER A 159 11.37 9.91 -4.18
CA SER A 159 10.86 10.55 -5.39
C SER A 159 10.70 12.04 -5.15
N ASP A 160 10.99 12.89 -6.11
CA ASP A 160 10.74 14.33 -6.09
C ASP A 160 9.69 14.77 -7.14
N ASP A 161 9.09 13.81 -7.87
CA ASP A 161 8.06 14.02 -8.89
C ASP A 161 6.69 13.42 -8.51
N GLY A 162 6.50 13.15 -7.21
CA GLY A 162 5.26 12.61 -6.67
C GLY A 162 5.08 11.11 -6.85
N GLY A 163 6.17 10.35 -6.94
CA GLY A 163 6.17 8.90 -6.95
C GLY A 163 6.34 8.25 -8.33
N PHE A 164 6.56 9.02 -9.40
CA PHE A 164 6.76 8.45 -10.73
C PHE A 164 8.17 7.90 -10.93
N LYS A 165 9.20 8.60 -10.46
CA LYS A 165 10.59 8.17 -10.52
C LYS A 165 11.24 8.17 -9.14
N TRP A 166 12.10 7.20 -8.91
CA TRP A 166 12.68 6.92 -7.60
C TRP A 166 14.21 6.91 -7.65
N THR A 167 14.82 7.40 -6.60
CA THR A 167 16.28 7.40 -6.42
C THR A 167 16.61 6.78 -5.06
N LEU A 168 17.57 5.85 -5.04
CA LEU A 168 18.10 5.31 -3.79
C LEU A 168 18.84 6.40 -3.03
N VAL A 169 18.44 6.68 -1.78
CA VAL A 169 19.07 7.70 -0.94
C VAL A 169 19.82 7.14 0.26
N ASN A 170 19.46 5.93 0.69
CA ASN A 170 20.19 5.24 1.76
C ASN A 170 20.02 3.73 1.63
N SER A 171 21.12 2.99 1.76
CA SER A 171 21.15 1.52 1.81
C SER A 171 22.11 1.00 2.88
N ASN A 172 22.44 1.83 3.87
CA ASN A 172 23.29 1.43 5.00
C ASN A 172 22.52 0.40 5.87
N PRO A 173 23.01 -0.86 6.01
CA PRO A 173 22.32 -1.90 6.76
C PRO A 173 22.14 -1.58 8.24
N ASP A 174 23.03 -0.74 8.82
CA ASP A 174 22.92 -0.31 10.22
C ASP A 174 21.74 0.66 10.45
N GLN A 175 21.25 1.30 9.40
CA GLN A 175 20.17 2.29 9.43
C GLN A 175 18.88 1.79 8.77
N ILE A 176 19.03 0.98 7.72
CA ILE A 176 17.91 0.41 6.96
C ILE A 176 17.80 -1.09 7.30
N THR A 177 17.10 -1.37 8.40
CA THR A 177 16.83 -2.74 8.87
C THR A 177 15.81 -3.44 7.97
N ASP A 178 15.63 -4.76 8.17
CA ASP A 178 14.94 -5.65 7.24
C ASP A 178 13.50 -5.23 6.88
N ARG A 179 12.70 -4.72 7.81
CA ARG A 179 11.29 -4.44 7.48
C ARG A 179 10.87 -3.01 7.82
N PRO A 180 10.05 -2.40 6.96
CA PRO A 180 9.37 -1.15 7.28
C PRO A 180 8.28 -1.35 8.31
#